data_9ee3bb199bc3266247ad3fe7d6ab3bad
#
_entry.id   9ee3bb199bc3266247ad3fe7d6ab3bad
#
_cell.length_a   1.000
_cell.length_b   1.000
_cell.length_c   1.000
_cell.angle_alpha   90.00
_cell.angle_beta   90.00
_cell.angle_gamma   90.00
#
_symmetry.space_group_name_H-M   'P 1'
#
loop_
_entity.id
_entity.type
_entity.pdbx_description
1 polymer ?
#
loop_
_entity_poly.entity_id
_entity_poly.type
_entity_poly.pdbx_seq_one_letter_code
_entity_poly.pdbx_strand_id
1 'polypeptide(L)'
;MNQRFMREKPILPLLLSMALPMVVSMLVNSLYNIIDSLFVAKIGEDAITALSLVYPVQNLINALAIGFGVGINAVISYHLGAGEIDKADAAATRGIACSVIHGVVSMIVCITVMPRFLRLFTDSEQVAEMGTQYASIAFAFSVIIMVGLAFEKIYQAMGRMQVTMTALLFGCVTNIVLDPLLIFGIGPFPQLGMRGAALATGIGQLVTLSFYLVIYRLRPVSVHITRKGLHGARGITARLYAVGIPAALNLALPSLLISCLNALLAELSQAYVVVLGIYYKLQTFLYLPASGIIQGMRPVIGYNYGAGERERVSRIFQVALALCACIMMIGTVLCLAFASPLMALFTENIRTVVIGAHALRIICVGFLVSAVSVTASGALEGLGKGTASLVISLCRYTVVILPIAVVLCRIMGANGVWHAFWVTEFISAGVALVAWKRV
;
A
#
# COMPACT_ATOMS: atom_id res chain seq x y z
N MET A 1 -7.55 27.21 8.18
CA MET A 1 -6.28 26.80 8.83
C MET A 1 -5.16 26.91 7.83
N ASN A 2 -4.08 27.59 8.18
CA ASN A 2 -3.00 27.89 7.25
C ASN A 2 -2.02 26.73 7.18
N GLN A 3 -1.81 26.10 6.01
CA GLN A 3 -0.81 25.02 5.82
C GLN A 3 0.64 25.55 5.80
N ARG A 4 0.87 26.80 6.14
CA ARG A 4 2.22 27.40 6.24
C ARG A 4 3.17 26.59 7.13
N PHE A 5 2.63 25.82 8.08
CA PHE A 5 3.47 24.95 8.92
C PHE A 5 4.29 23.94 8.10
N MET A 6 3.83 23.51 6.90
CA MET A 6 4.60 22.63 6.01
C MET A 6 5.82 23.33 5.41
N ARG A 7 5.77 24.68 5.31
CA ARG A 7 6.85 25.52 4.81
C ARG A 7 7.75 26.05 5.93
N GLU A 8 7.20 26.32 7.12
CA GLU A 8 7.88 27.08 8.18
C GLU A 8 8.54 26.19 9.23
N LYS A 9 7.94 25.02 9.59
CA LYS A 9 8.48 24.15 10.63
C LYS A 9 9.82 23.54 10.25
N PRO A 10 10.72 23.27 11.23
CA PRO A 10 11.93 22.47 10.99
C PRO A 10 11.59 21.11 10.36
N ILE A 11 12.41 20.65 9.41
CA ILE A 11 12.08 19.52 8.52
C ILE A 11 11.92 18.21 9.29
N LEU A 12 12.86 17.88 10.19
CA LEU A 12 12.82 16.60 10.91
C LEU A 12 11.59 16.49 11.83
N PRO A 13 11.26 17.45 12.72
CA PRO A 13 10.03 17.40 13.50
C PRO A 13 8.77 17.39 12.63
N LEU A 14 8.78 18.11 11.49
CA LEU A 14 7.67 18.11 10.55
C LEU A 14 7.45 16.71 9.98
N LEU A 15 8.49 16.09 9.42
CA LEU A 15 8.40 14.75 8.84
C LEU A 15 7.97 13.71 9.89
N LEU A 16 8.53 13.74 11.09
CA LEU A 16 8.14 12.82 12.16
C LEU A 16 6.67 13.01 12.57
N SER A 17 6.19 14.27 12.66
CA SER A 17 4.79 14.54 12.99
C SER A 17 3.80 14.05 11.93
N MET A 18 4.25 13.94 10.68
CA MET A 18 3.48 13.40 9.56
C MET A 18 3.62 11.88 9.44
N ALA A 19 4.83 11.36 9.63
CA ALA A 19 5.16 9.95 9.42
C ALA A 19 4.66 9.05 10.56
N LEU A 20 4.82 9.46 11.82
CA LEU A 20 4.45 8.63 12.97
C LEU A 20 2.97 8.19 12.96
N PRO A 21 1.99 9.09 12.70
CA PRO A 21 0.60 8.67 12.57
C PRO A 21 0.41 7.64 11.44
N MET A 22 1.15 7.77 10.32
CA MET A 22 1.06 6.84 9.20
C MET A 22 1.68 5.47 9.52
N VAL A 23 2.82 5.44 10.23
CA VAL A 23 3.43 4.20 10.72
C VAL A 23 2.45 3.46 11.64
N VAL A 24 1.84 4.17 12.61
CA VAL A 24 0.84 3.59 13.51
C VAL A 24 -0.37 3.06 12.72
N SER A 25 -0.88 3.84 11.76
CA SER A 25 -1.99 3.43 10.90
C SER A 25 -1.69 2.13 10.15
N MET A 26 -0.49 2.05 9.55
CA MET A 26 -0.08 0.87 8.79
C MET A 26 0.11 -0.36 9.69
N LEU A 27 0.67 -0.17 10.89
CA LEU A 27 0.85 -1.23 11.87
C LEU A 27 -0.51 -1.79 12.31
N VAL A 28 -1.45 -0.91 12.66
CA VAL A 28 -2.81 -1.32 13.07
C VAL A 28 -3.54 -2.00 11.93
N ASN A 29 -3.41 -1.50 10.70
CA ASN A 29 -4.00 -2.15 9.52
C ASN A 29 -3.41 -3.55 9.28
N SER A 30 -2.11 -3.74 9.50
CA SER A 30 -1.48 -5.07 9.39
C SER A 30 -1.98 -6.02 10.47
N LEU A 31 -2.10 -5.55 11.72
CA LEU A 31 -2.64 -6.35 12.83
C LEU A 31 -4.11 -6.72 12.60
N TYR A 32 -4.91 -5.77 12.15
CA TYR A 32 -6.31 -6.01 11.79
C TYR A 32 -6.44 -7.12 10.74
N ASN A 33 -5.67 -7.07 9.65
CA ASN A 33 -5.70 -8.11 8.61
C ASN A 33 -5.34 -9.50 9.13
N ILE A 34 -4.40 -9.58 10.09
CA ILE A 34 -4.03 -10.86 10.74
C ILE A 34 -5.21 -11.36 11.60
N ILE A 35 -5.81 -10.50 12.40
CA ILE A 35 -6.93 -10.86 13.29
C ILE A 35 -8.15 -11.30 12.48
N ASP A 36 -8.53 -10.60 11.42
CA ASP A 36 -9.60 -10.97 10.51
C ASP A 36 -9.36 -12.37 9.91
N SER A 37 -8.14 -12.60 9.40
CA SER A 37 -7.76 -13.91 8.87
C SER A 37 -7.82 -15.03 9.92
N LEU A 38 -7.50 -14.76 11.19
CA LEU A 38 -7.60 -15.71 12.29
C LEU A 38 -9.06 -16.07 12.61
N PHE A 39 -9.99 -15.10 12.55
CA PHE A 39 -11.41 -15.38 12.73
C PHE A 39 -11.98 -16.19 11.57
N VAL A 40 -11.61 -15.88 10.33
CA VAL A 40 -12.02 -16.65 9.15
C VAL A 40 -11.45 -18.09 9.24
N ALA A 41 -10.22 -18.26 9.72
CA ALA A 41 -9.61 -19.57 9.94
C ALA A 41 -10.41 -20.48 10.87
N LYS A 42 -11.09 -19.88 11.86
CA LYS A 42 -11.95 -20.65 12.79
C LYS A 42 -13.26 -21.12 12.18
N ILE A 43 -13.66 -20.61 11.01
CA ILE A 43 -14.84 -21.10 10.27
C ILE A 43 -14.54 -22.47 9.66
N GLY A 44 -13.33 -22.68 9.14
CA GLY A 44 -12.85 -23.93 8.54
C GLY A 44 -11.83 -23.71 7.44
N GLU A 45 -11.23 -24.79 6.95
CA GLU A 45 -10.20 -24.74 5.89
C GLU A 45 -10.77 -24.25 4.56
N ASP A 46 -12.01 -24.59 4.23
CA ASP A 46 -12.69 -24.12 3.02
C ASP A 46 -12.87 -22.60 3.01
N ALA A 47 -13.12 -22.00 4.19
CA ALA A 47 -13.27 -20.56 4.33
C ALA A 47 -11.94 -19.83 4.07
N ILE A 48 -10.81 -20.35 4.60
CA ILE A 48 -9.48 -19.80 4.33
C ILE A 48 -9.16 -19.92 2.84
N THR A 49 -9.44 -21.06 2.25
CA THR A 49 -9.21 -21.31 0.82
C THR A 49 -10.02 -20.33 -0.02
N ALA A 50 -11.31 -20.15 0.28
CA ALA A 50 -12.17 -19.19 -0.39
C ALA A 50 -11.64 -17.75 -0.28
N LEU A 51 -11.25 -17.33 0.94
CA LEU A 51 -10.66 -16.00 1.16
C LEU A 51 -9.37 -15.81 0.38
N SER A 52 -8.51 -16.82 0.35
CA SER A 52 -7.24 -16.80 -0.39
C SER A 52 -7.43 -16.64 -1.89
N LEU A 53 -8.50 -17.21 -2.47
CA LEU A 53 -8.85 -17.05 -3.88
C LEU A 53 -9.45 -15.66 -4.19
N VAL A 54 -10.17 -15.04 -3.26
CA VAL A 54 -10.72 -13.69 -3.43
C VAL A 54 -9.66 -12.60 -3.23
N TYR A 55 -8.69 -12.83 -2.35
CA TYR A 55 -7.67 -11.86 -1.94
C TYR A 55 -6.91 -11.17 -3.09
N PRO A 56 -6.46 -11.86 -4.15
CA PRO A 56 -5.77 -11.20 -5.26
C PRO A 56 -6.61 -10.12 -5.95
N VAL A 57 -7.92 -10.36 -6.10
CA VAL A 57 -8.84 -9.38 -6.72
C VAL A 57 -9.07 -8.20 -5.79
N GLN A 58 -9.24 -8.44 -4.48
CA GLN A 58 -9.33 -7.36 -3.48
C GLN A 58 -8.05 -6.50 -3.48
N ASN A 59 -6.88 -7.14 -3.56
CA ASN A 59 -5.61 -6.44 -3.59
C ASN A 59 -5.44 -5.58 -4.84
N LEU A 60 -5.90 -6.05 -6.00
CA LEU A 60 -5.92 -5.27 -7.24
C LEU A 60 -6.79 -4.02 -7.10
N ILE A 61 -8.00 -4.15 -6.54
CA ILE A 61 -8.90 -3.01 -6.31
C ILE A 61 -8.28 -2.01 -5.33
N ASN A 62 -7.67 -2.51 -4.24
CA ASN A 62 -6.96 -1.67 -3.29
C ASN A 62 -5.77 -0.94 -3.94
N ALA A 63 -5.01 -1.62 -4.81
CA ALA A 63 -3.91 -1.00 -5.54
C ALA A 63 -4.40 0.14 -6.46
N LEU A 64 -5.52 -0.06 -7.15
CA LEU A 64 -6.15 0.98 -7.98
C LEU A 64 -6.62 2.17 -7.12
N ALA A 65 -7.28 1.89 -5.99
CA ALA A 65 -7.81 2.92 -5.10
C ALA A 65 -6.70 3.73 -4.43
N ILE A 66 -5.69 3.06 -3.87
CA ILE A 66 -4.54 3.72 -3.23
C ILE A 66 -3.72 4.49 -4.27
N GLY A 67 -3.46 3.90 -5.44
CA GLY A 67 -2.71 4.54 -6.51
C GLY A 67 -3.39 5.81 -7.00
N PHE A 68 -4.68 5.76 -7.31
CA PHE A 68 -5.44 6.94 -7.68
C PHE A 68 -5.46 7.99 -6.56
N GLY A 69 -5.58 7.54 -5.31
CA GLY A 69 -5.47 8.38 -4.12
C GLY A 69 -4.12 9.10 -3.99
N VAL A 70 -3.00 8.47 -4.38
CA VAL A 70 -1.68 9.13 -4.44
C VAL A 70 -1.71 10.29 -5.43
N GLY A 71 -2.38 10.11 -6.58
CA GLY A 71 -2.62 11.20 -7.53
C GLY A 71 -3.40 12.36 -6.92
N ILE A 72 -4.48 12.06 -6.18
CA ILE A 72 -5.27 13.08 -5.45
C ILE A 72 -4.37 13.84 -4.49
N ASN A 73 -3.59 13.13 -3.67
CA ASN A 73 -2.68 13.73 -2.69
C ASN A 73 -1.66 14.66 -3.36
N ALA A 74 -0.97 14.21 -4.40
CA ALA A 74 0.08 14.96 -5.08
C ALA A 74 -0.47 16.25 -5.71
N VAL A 75 -1.60 16.17 -6.43
CA VAL A 75 -2.18 17.33 -7.11
C VAL A 75 -2.72 18.35 -6.12
N ILE A 76 -3.41 17.92 -5.07
CA ILE A 76 -3.91 18.83 -4.01
C ILE A 76 -2.74 19.49 -3.29
N SER A 77 -1.75 18.72 -2.85
CA SER A 77 -0.60 19.26 -2.10
C SER A 77 0.14 20.32 -2.91
N TYR A 78 0.37 20.06 -4.21
CA TYR A 78 1.00 21.00 -5.12
C TYR A 78 0.22 22.33 -5.20
N HIS A 79 -1.09 22.27 -5.50
CA HIS A 79 -1.91 23.47 -5.67
C HIS A 79 -2.11 24.24 -4.36
N LEU A 80 -2.16 23.55 -3.21
CA LEU A 80 -2.15 24.20 -1.90
C LEU A 80 -0.85 24.96 -1.66
N GLY A 81 0.29 24.38 -2.03
CA GLY A 81 1.60 25.03 -1.94
C GLY A 81 1.72 26.24 -2.87
N ALA A 82 1.20 26.13 -4.08
CA ALA A 82 1.15 27.22 -5.07
C ALA A 82 0.15 28.34 -4.72
N GLY A 83 -0.65 28.18 -3.65
CA GLY A 83 -1.71 29.15 -3.29
C GLY A 83 -2.94 29.09 -4.20
N GLU A 84 -3.06 28.10 -5.06
CA GLU A 84 -4.13 27.92 -6.05
C GLU A 84 -5.30 27.09 -5.47
N ILE A 85 -6.01 27.67 -4.48
CA ILE A 85 -7.05 26.95 -3.71
C ILE A 85 -8.15 26.41 -4.63
N ASP A 86 -8.61 27.19 -5.62
CA ASP A 86 -9.68 26.75 -6.54
C ASP A 86 -9.28 25.48 -7.32
N LYS A 87 -7.99 25.33 -7.67
CA LYS A 87 -7.49 24.13 -8.32
C LYS A 87 -7.34 22.94 -7.34
N ALA A 88 -7.00 23.21 -6.09
CA ALA A 88 -6.99 22.19 -5.05
C ALA A 88 -8.41 21.67 -4.76
N ASP A 89 -9.40 22.56 -4.69
CA ASP A 89 -10.82 22.21 -4.55
C ASP A 89 -11.34 21.40 -5.75
N ALA A 90 -10.95 21.81 -6.97
CA ALA A 90 -11.28 21.05 -8.19
C ALA A 90 -10.64 19.66 -8.19
N ALA A 91 -9.39 19.53 -7.72
CA ALA A 91 -8.71 18.24 -7.62
C ALA A 91 -9.40 17.30 -6.61
N ALA A 92 -9.79 17.82 -5.43
CA ALA A 92 -10.52 17.04 -4.45
C ALA A 92 -11.92 16.62 -4.95
N THR A 93 -12.66 17.57 -5.54
CA THR A 93 -14.01 17.30 -6.06
C THR A 93 -14.00 16.24 -7.16
N ARG A 94 -13.12 16.39 -8.15
CA ARG A 94 -12.97 15.42 -9.24
C ARG A 94 -12.37 14.11 -8.76
N GLY A 95 -11.45 14.16 -7.80
CA GLY A 95 -10.90 12.98 -7.15
C GLY A 95 -11.99 12.12 -6.54
N ILE A 96 -12.91 12.72 -5.77
CA ILE A 96 -14.05 12.00 -5.19
C ILE A 96 -15.00 11.50 -6.29
N ALA A 97 -15.35 12.34 -7.29
CA ALA A 97 -16.24 11.92 -8.37
C ALA A 97 -15.68 10.72 -9.15
N CYS A 98 -14.38 10.75 -9.50
CA CYS A 98 -13.73 9.61 -10.15
C CYS A 98 -13.68 8.39 -9.21
N SER A 99 -13.45 8.56 -7.91
CA SER A 99 -13.46 7.46 -6.94
C SER A 99 -14.84 6.80 -6.82
N VAL A 100 -15.92 7.57 -6.89
CA VAL A 100 -17.29 7.02 -6.97
C VAL A 100 -17.44 6.18 -8.24
N ILE A 101 -17.01 6.69 -9.40
CA ILE A 101 -17.10 5.96 -10.68
C ILE A 101 -16.27 4.67 -10.61
N HIS A 102 -15.02 4.73 -10.14
CA HIS A 102 -14.18 3.55 -9.97
C HIS A 102 -14.81 2.54 -9.01
N GLY A 103 -15.41 3.01 -7.91
CA GLY A 103 -16.10 2.16 -6.95
C GLY A 103 -17.31 1.44 -7.56
N VAL A 104 -18.14 2.16 -8.33
CA VAL A 104 -19.29 1.57 -9.03
C VAL A 104 -18.84 0.56 -10.08
N VAL A 105 -17.84 0.91 -10.90
CA VAL A 105 -17.29 -0.01 -11.91
C VAL A 105 -16.71 -1.26 -11.25
N SER A 106 -15.89 -1.09 -10.21
CA SER A 106 -15.30 -2.21 -9.46
C SER A 106 -16.38 -3.09 -8.83
N MET A 107 -17.39 -2.49 -8.22
CA MET A 107 -18.54 -3.22 -7.65
C MET A 107 -19.22 -4.09 -8.70
N ILE A 108 -19.64 -3.50 -9.83
CA ILE A 108 -20.36 -4.23 -10.88
C ILE A 108 -19.48 -5.33 -11.47
N VAL A 109 -18.24 -4.99 -11.88
CA VAL A 109 -17.33 -5.95 -12.52
C VAL A 109 -17.02 -7.11 -11.58
N CYS A 110 -16.65 -6.82 -10.33
CA CYS A 110 -16.24 -7.88 -9.42
C CYS A 110 -17.39 -8.78 -8.99
N ILE A 111 -18.57 -8.22 -8.68
CA ILE A 111 -19.73 -9.05 -8.32
C ILE A 111 -20.15 -9.96 -9.49
N THR A 112 -20.06 -9.48 -10.73
CA THR A 112 -20.45 -10.28 -11.91
C THR A 112 -19.40 -11.30 -12.33
N VAL A 113 -18.12 -10.98 -12.18
CA VAL A 113 -17.02 -11.84 -12.65
C VAL A 113 -16.60 -12.88 -11.61
N MET A 114 -16.64 -12.54 -10.31
CA MET A 114 -16.14 -13.41 -9.22
C MET A 114 -16.71 -14.83 -9.21
N PRO A 115 -18.02 -15.09 -9.43
CA PRO A 115 -18.53 -16.47 -9.40
C PRO A 115 -17.90 -17.35 -10.47
N ARG A 116 -17.65 -16.79 -11.68
CA ARG A 116 -16.97 -17.52 -12.76
C ARG A 116 -15.48 -17.65 -12.49
N PHE A 117 -14.85 -16.61 -11.99
CA PHE A 117 -13.44 -16.60 -11.64
C PHE A 117 -13.12 -17.69 -10.60
N LEU A 118 -13.90 -17.80 -9.52
CA LEU A 118 -13.66 -18.78 -8.48
C LEU A 118 -13.76 -20.22 -9.02
N ARG A 119 -14.76 -20.51 -9.85
CA ARG A 119 -14.92 -21.83 -10.48
C ARG A 119 -13.81 -22.21 -11.46
N LEU A 120 -12.98 -21.29 -11.89
CA LEU A 120 -11.78 -21.58 -12.69
C LEU A 120 -10.59 -22.03 -11.82
N PHE A 121 -10.62 -21.73 -10.52
CA PHE A 121 -9.49 -21.99 -9.62
C PHE A 121 -9.78 -23.05 -8.55
N THR A 122 -11.03 -23.53 -8.43
CA THR A 122 -11.40 -24.59 -7.50
C THR A 122 -12.51 -25.46 -8.05
N ASP A 123 -12.36 -26.79 -7.87
CA ASP A 123 -13.39 -27.78 -8.17
C ASP A 123 -14.39 -27.96 -7.02
N SER A 124 -14.10 -27.42 -5.83
CA SER A 124 -15.00 -27.46 -4.68
C SER A 124 -16.12 -26.43 -4.82
N GLU A 125 -17.35 -26.91 -5.02
CA GLU A 125 -18.54 -26.04 -5.07
C GLU A 125 -18.71 -25.26 -3.75
N GLN A 126 -18.38 -25.86 -2.61
CA GLN A 126 -18.46 -25.22 -1.28
C GLN A 126 -17.50 -24.04 -1.18
N VAL A 127 -16.25 -24.18 -1.61
CA VAL A 127 -15.25 -23.10 -1.62
C VAL A 127 -15.68 -21.99 -2.58
N ALA A 128 -16.16 -22.35 -3.78
CA ALA A 128 -16.65 -21.38 -4.76
C ALA A 128 -17.87 -20.59 -4.25
N GLU A 129 -18.80 -21.26 -3.56
CA GLU A 129 -19.97 -20.61 -2.97
C GLU A 129 -19.58 -19.68 -1.82
N MET A 130 -18.74 -20.11 -0.87
CA MET A 130 -18.23 -19.30 0.23
C MET A 130 -17.49 -18.07 -0.28
N GLY A 131 -16.62 -18.23 -1.28
CA GLY A 131 -15.91 -17.14 -1.91
C GLY A 131 -16.82 -16.15 -2.62
N THR A 132 -17.86 -16.65 -3.31
CA THR A 132 -18.86 -15.80 -3.97
C THR A 132 -19.69 -15.00 -2.97
N GLN A 133 -20.11 -15.63 -1.87
CA GLN A 133 -20.87 -14.96 -0.80
C GLN A 133 -20.04 -13.84 -0.17
N TYR A 134 -18.78 -14.11 0.17
CA TYR A 134 -17.87 -13.13 0.72
C TYR A 134 -17.62 -11.99 -0.27
N ALA A 135 -17.24 -12.31 -1.51
CA ALA A 135 -16.92 -11.34 -2.55
C ALA A 135 -18.09 -10.42 -2.89
N SER A 136 -19.30 -10.97 -3.01
CA SER A 136 -20.50 -10.19 -3.34
C SER A 136 -20.76 -9.09 -2.31
N ILE A 137 -20.58 -9.39 -1.03
CA ILE A 137 -20.76 -8.43 0.06
C ILE A 137 -19.57 -7.47 0.11
N ALA A 138 -18.33 -7.98 0.12
CA ALA A 138 -17.13 -7.16 0.21
C ALA A 138 -17.06 -6.13 -0.94
N PHE A 139 -17.35 -6.55 -2.17
CA PHE A 139 -17.34 -5.65 -3.33
C PHE A 139 -18.56 -4.71 -3.40
N ALA A 140 -19.68 -5.01 -2.75
CA ALA A 140 -20.78 -4.06 -2.60
C ALA A 140 -20.34 -2.78 -1.85
N PHE A 141 -19.34 -2.88 -0.98
CA PHE A 141 -18.74 -1.74 -0.28
C PHE A 141 -17.64 -1.00 -1.09
N SER A 142 -17.36 -1.39 -2.33
CA SER A 142 -16.28 -0.78 -3.14
C SER A 142 -16.40 0.73 -3.28
N VAL A 143 -17.60 1.27 -3.43
CA VAL A 143 -17.82 2.72 -3.49
C VAL A 143 -17.41 3.39 -2.17
N ILE A 144 -17.79 2.81 -1.04
CA ILE A 144 -17.46 3.31 0.29
C ILE A 144 -15.94 3.29 0.51
N ILE A 145 -15.28 2.20 0.13
CA ILE A 145 -13.81 2.02 0.22
C ILE A 145 -13.11 3.07 -0.63
N MET A 146 -13.48 3.20 -1.91
CA MET A 146 -12.84 4.13 -2.84
C MET A 146 -13.01 5.59 -2.41
N VAL A 147 -14.19 5.97 -1.96
CA VAL A 147 -14.47 7.33 -1.45
C VAL A 147 -13.76 7.56 -0.12
N GLY A 148 -13.73 6.57 0.77
CA GLY A 148 -12.99 6.62 2.03
C GLY A 148 -11.50 6.87 1.82
N LEU A 149 -10.87 6.14 0.88
CA LEU A 149 -9.48 6.34 0.48
C LEU A 149 -9.24 7.71 -0.16
N ALA A 150 -10.18 8.22 -0.95
CA ALA A 150 -10.07 9.58 -1.49
C ALA A 150 -10.06 10.63 -0.38
N PHE A 151 -10.95 10.54 0.61
CA PHE A 151 -10.94 11.42 1.78
C PHE A 151 -9.65 11.28 2.60
N GLU A 152 -9.17 10.06 2.81
CA GLU A 152 -7.88 9.82 3.44
C GLU A 152 -6.77 10.63 2.77
N LYS A 153 -6.68 10.55 1.44
CA LYS A 153 -5.63 11.26 0.68
C LYS A 153 -5.82 12.77 0.65
N ILE A 154 -7.05 13.26 0.68
CA ILE A 154 -7.36 14.69 0.85
C ILE A 154 -6.88 15.18 2.23
N TYR A 155 -7.16 14.45 3.32
CA TYR A 155 -6.68 14.81 4.65
C TYR A 155 -5.16 14.75 4.75
N GLN A 156 -4.53 13.74 4.14
CA GLN A 156 -3.06 13.65 4.05
C GLN A 156 -2.48 14.85 3.29
N ALA A 157 -3.07 15.24 2.16
CA ALA A 157 -2.64 16.41 1.38
C ALA A 157 -2.72 17.72 2.17
N MET A 158 -3.70 17.86 3.06
CA MET A 158 -3.81 18.98 3.98
C MET A 158 -2.88 18.89 5.20
N GLY A 159 -2.08 17.83 5.32
CA GLY A 159 -1.19 17.58 6.46
C GLY A 159 -1.88 17.14 7.74
N ARG A 160 -3.10 16.61 7.64
CA ARG A 160 -3.89 16.17 8.80
C ARG A 160 -3.78 14.65 9.02
N MET A 161 -2.56 14.13 9.18
CA MET A 161 -2.29 12.71 9.36
C MET A 161 -2.96 12.10 10.60
N GLN A 162 -3.13 12.89 11.65
CA GLN A 162 -3.82 12.42 12.87
C GLN A 162 -5.30 12.09 12.60
N VAL A 163 -5.97 12.86 11.73
CA VAL A 163 -7.36 12.57 11.34
C VAL A 163 -7.40 11.23 10.59
N THR A 164 -6.46 11.01 9.68
CA THR A 164 -6.35 9.75 8.93
C THR A 164 -6.12 8.57 9.85
N MET A 165 -5.16 8.68 10.78
CA MET A 165 -4.88 7.64 11.77
C MET A 165 -6.10 7.34 12.62
N THR A 166 -6.76 8.35 13.15
CA THR A 166 -7.91 8.17 14.04
C THR A 166 -9.09 7.53 13.31
N ALA A 167 -9.38 7.96 12.07
CA ALA A 167 -10.44 7.36 11.26
C ALA A 167 -10.20 5.86 11.00
N LEU A 168 -8.95 5.52 10.64
CA LEU A 168 -8.56 4.13 10.39
C LEU A 168 -8.64 3.29 11.67
N LEU A 169 -8.21 3.83 12.82
CA LEU A 169 -8.31 3.15 14.11
C LEU A 169 -9.78 2.81 14.45
N PHE A 170 -10.71 3.77 14.28
CA PHE A 170 -12.13 3.51 14.51
C PHE A 170 -12.67 2.41 13.58
N GLY A 171 -12.30 2.43 12.30
CA GLY A 171 -12.69 1.38 11.36
C GLY A 171 -12.14 0.00 11.73
N CYS A 172 -10.86 -0.09 12.06
CA CYS A 172 -10.21 -1.35 12.45
C CYS A 172 -10.81 -1.91 13.76
N VAL A 173 -10.98 -1.07 14.78
CA VAL A 173 -11.60 -1.50 16.05
C VAL A 173 -13.04 -1.99 15.83
N THR A 174 -13.82 -1.26 15.02
CA THR A 174 -15.19 -1.67 14.67
C THR A 174 -15.18 -3.04 14.00
N ASN A 175 -14.32 -3.28 13.04
CA ASN A 175 -14.20 -4.57 12.36
C ASN A 175 -13.81 -5.68 13.35
N ILE A 176 -12.73 -5.52 14.13
CA ILE A 176 -12.25 -6.52 15.10
C ILE A 176 -13.35 -6.91 16.10
N VAL A 177 -14.19 -5.95 16.50
CA VAL A 177 -15.32 -6.23 17.42
C VAL A 177 -16.45 -6.93 16.68
N LEU A 178 -16.77 -6.52 15.45
CA LEU A 178 -17.89 -7.09 14.69
C LEU A 178 -17.58 -8.47 14.10
N ASP A 179 -16.33 -8.78 13.79
CA ASP A 179 -15.93 -10.08 13.23
C ASP A 179 -16.46 -11.25 14.09
N PRO A 180 -16.12 -11.41 15.37
CA PRO A 180 -16.60 -12.53 16.15
C PRO A 180 -18.13 -12.48 16.37
N LEU A 181 -18.73 -11.30 16.45
CA LEU A 181 -20.17 -11.15 16.65
C LEU A 181 -20.95 -11.65 15.43
N LEU A 182 -20.52 -11.28 14.21
CA LEU A 182 -21.22 -11.61 12.97
C LEU A 182 -20.81 -12.96 12.40
N ILE A 183 -19.56 -13.38 12.59
CA ILE A 183 -19.07 -14.68 12.10
C ILE A 183 -19.71 -15.81 12.91
N PHE A 184 -19.64 -15.73 14.24
CA PHE A 184 -20.05 -16.81 15.14
C PHE A 184 -21.45 -16.65 15.74
N GLY A 185 -22.09 -15.48 15.56
CA GLY A 185 -23.43 -15.23 16.10
C GLY A 185 -23.43 -15.04 17.61
N ILE A 186 -22.53 -14.22 18.15
CA ILE A 186 -22.44 -14.00 19.59
C ILE A 186 -23.50 -12.97 20.04
N GLY A 187 -24.25 -13.30 21.07
CA GLY A 187 -25.30 -12.45 21.65
C GLY A 187 -26.54 -12.39 20.75
N PRO A 188 -27.06 -11.19 20.42
CA PRO A 188 -28.26 -11.04 19.60
C PRO A 188 -28.03 -11.16 18.09
N PHE A 189 -26.77 -11.38 17.67
CA PHE A 189 -26.38 -11.39 16.26
C PHE A 189 -26.57 -12.79 15.64
N PRO A 190 -27.05 -12.89 14.37
CA PRO A 190 -27.12 -14.15 13.67
C PRO A 190 -25.73 -14.64 13.28
N GLN A 191 -25.54 -15.96 13.26
CA GLN A 191 -24.32 -16.58 12.76
C GLN A 191 -24.29 -16.49 11.22
N LEU A 192 -23.45 -15.65 10.67
CA LEU A 192 -23.36 -15.37 9.24
C LEU A 192 -22.11 -15.99 8.56
N GLY A 193 -21.18 -16.55 9.33
CA GLY A 193 -19.94 -17.15 8.77
C GLY A 193 -19.18 -16.19 7.85
N MET A 194 -18.85 -16.63 6.63
CA MET A 194 -18.13 -15.82 5.63
C MET A 194 -18.83 -14.51 5.26
N ARG A 195 -20.17 -14.50 5.24
CA ARG A 195 -20.94 -13.24 5.04
C ARG A 195 -20.72 -12.27 6.19
N GLY A 196 -20.57 -12.80 7.41
CA GLY A 196 -20.31 -12.00 8.62
C GLY A 196 -18.95 -11.28 8.53
N ALA A 197 -17.90 -11.97 8.12
CA ALA A 197 -16.58 -11.38 7.91
C ALA A 197 -16.61 -10.24 6.87
N ALA A 198 -17.26 -10.48 5.73
CA ALA A 198 -17.39 -9.45 4.69
C ALA A 198 -18.20 -8.23 5.17
N LEU A 199 -19.28 -8.44 5.93
CA LEU A 199 -20.08 -7.36 6.49
C LEU A 199 -19.31 -6.57 7.56
N ALA A 200 -18.59 -7.23 8.46
CA ALA A 200 -17.78 -6.57 9.47
C ALA A 200 -16.73 -5.65 8.84
N THR A 201 -16.04 -6.15 7.80
CA THR A 201 -15.09 -5.36 7.02
C THR A 201 -15.78 -4.16 6.36
N GLY A 202 -16.91 -4.36 5.69
CA GLY A 202 -17.67 -3.29 5.05
C GLY A 202 -18.17 -2.24 6.02
N ILE A 203 -18.68 -2.63 7.19
CA ILE A 203 -19.13 -1.71 8.26
C ILE A 203 -17.92 -0.93 8.81
N GLY A 204 -16.76 -1.57 9.03
CA GLY A 204 -15.54 -0.89 9.44
C GLY A 204 -15.13 0.21 8.46
N GLN A 205 -15.20 -0.05 7.15
CA GLN A 205 -14.95 0.96 6.12
C GLN A 205 -16.00 2.08 6.11
N LEU A 206 -17.27 1.75 6.36
CA LEU A 206 -18.33 2.74 6.47
C LEU A 206 -18.11 3.66 7.68
N VAL A 207 -17.68 3.11 8.82
CA VAL A 207 -17.33 3.89 10.03
C VAL A 207 -16.16 4.81 9.75
N THR A 208 -15.13 4.32 9.06
CA THR A 208 -13.97 5.12 8.62
C THR A 208 -14.40 6.30 7.75
N LEU A 209 -15.22 6.05 6.72
CA LEU A 209 -15.74 7.10 5.84
C LEU A 209 -16.63 8.08 6.61
N SER A 210 -17.51 7.58 7.46
CA SER A 210 -18.40 8.41 8.29
C SER A 210 -17.59 9.35 9.19
N PHE A 211 -16.50 8.87 9.78
CA PHE A 211 -15.59 9.69 10.58
C PHE A 211 -14.99 10.83 9.76
N TYR A 212 -14.51 10.54 8.53
CA TYR A 212 -14.01 11.60 7.64
C TYR A 212 -15.08 12.64 7.32
N LEU A 213 -16.31 12.21 7.01
CA LEU A 213 -17.40 13.12 6.68
C LEU A 213 -17.83 13.99 7.88
N VAL A 214 -17.88 13.40 9.08
CA VAL A 214 -18.19 14.14 10.32
C VAL A 214 -17.11 15.19 10.59
N ILE A 215 -15.83 14.82 10.54
CA ILE A 215 -14.74 15.81 10.74
C ILE A 215 -14.74 16.87 9.64
N TYR A 216 -15.06 16.50 8.38
CA TYR A 216 -15.18 17.44 7.27
C TYR A 216 -16.26 18.52 7.53
N ARG A 217 -17.38 18.13 8.16
CA ARG A 217 -18.49 19.04 8.50
C ARG A 217 -18.22 19.88 9.76
N LEU A 218 -17.60 19.27 10.77
CA LEU A 218 -17.44 19.88 12.09
C LEU A 218 -16.18 20.75 12.22
N ARG A 219 -15.15 20.51 11.42
CA ARG A 219 -13.89 21.26 11.52
C ARG A 219 -13.57 21.99 10.23
N PRO A 220 -13.04 23.24 10.32
CA PRO A 220 -12.65 24.00 9.14
C PRO A 220 -11.59 23.22 8.35
N VAL A 221 -11.82 23.06 7.06
CA VAL A 221 -10.92 22.45 6.09
C VAL A 221 -10.42 23.51 5.13
N SER A 222 -9.29 23.24 4.50
CA SER A 222 -8.67 24.17 3.55
C SER A 222 -8.97 23.79 2.11
N VAL A 223 -9.59 22.66 1.90
CA VAL A 223 -10.00 22.14 0.59
C VAL A 223 -11.48 21.83 0.66
N HIS A 224 -12.24 22.38 -0.29
CA HIS A 224 -13.69 22.25 -0.31
C HIS A 224 -14.17 21.45 -1.51
N ILE A 225 -15.10 20.55 -1.26
CA ILE A 225 -15.78 19.80 -2.32
C ILE A 225 -16.93 20.66 -2.81
N THR A 226 -16.84 21.16 -4.05
CA THR A 226 -17.79 22.11 -4.60
C THR A 226 -18.28 21.67 -5.98
N ARG A 227 -19.53 21.99 -6.33
CA ARG A 227 -20.06 21.71 -7.69
C ARG A 227 -19.26 22.45 -8.77
N LYS A 228 -18.74 23.63 -8.50
CA LYS A 228 -17.87 24.40 -9.42
C LYS A 228 -16.57 23.63 -9.74
N GLY A 229 -16.03 22.84 -8.81
CA GLY A 229 -14.84 22.01 -9.01
C GLY A 229 -15.00 20.95 -10.10
N LEU A 230 -16.22 20.49 -10.38
CA LEU A 230 -16.47 19.54 -11.47
C LEU A 230 -16.25 20.15 -12.86
N HIS A 231 -16.57 21.43 -13.06
CA HIS A 231 -16.57 22.09 -14.36
C HIS A 231 -15.37 23.05 -14.57
N GLY A 232 -14.72 23.49 -13.48
CA GLY A 232 -13.56 24.36 -13.52
C GLY A 232 -12.24 23.67 -13.89
N ALA A 233 -11.16 24.43 -14.05
CA ALA A 233 -9.76 23.99 -14.19
C ALA A 233 -9.51 22.79 -15.15
N ARG A 234 -9.38 23.07 -16.46
CA ARG A 234 -9.01 22.05 -17.47
C ARG A 234 -7.71 21.34 -17.10
N GLY A 235 -7.63 20.04 -17.37
CA GLY A 235 -6.41 19.24 -17.19
C GLY A 235 -6.20 18.66 -15.77
N ILE A 236 -6.97 19.03 -14.75
CA ILE A 236 -6.82 18.48 -13.39
C ILE A 236 -7.03 16.96 -13.36
N THR A 237 -8.09 16.47 -14.00
CA THR A 237 -8.37 15.02 -14.07
C THR A 237 -7.21 14.27 -14.72
N ALA A 238 -6.67 14.78 -15.81
CA ALA A 238 -5.52 14.17 -16.48
C ALA A 238 -4.29 14.11 -15.54
N ARG A 239 -4.05 15.15 -14.72
CA ARG A 239 -2.96 15.15 -13.73
C ARG A 239 -3.20 14.12 -12.61
N LEU A 240 -4.45 13.93 -12.16
CA LEU A 240 -4.78 12.89 -11.18
C LEU A 240 -4.39 11.50 -11.71
N TYR A 241 -4.74 11.19 -12.96
CA TYR A 241 -4.40 9.91 -13.60
C TYR A 241 -2.93 9.79 -13.96
N ALA A 242 -2.27 10.89 -14.36
CA ALA A 242 -0.83 10.87 -14.69
C ALA A 242 0.06 10.46 -13.50
N VAL A 243 -0.42 10.65 -12.28
CA VAL A 243 0.25 10.15 -11.07
C VAL A 243 -0.41 8.87 -10.57
N GLY A 244 -1.74 8.80 -10.61
CA GLY A 244 -2.52 7.71 -10.04
C GLY A 244 -2.30 6.37 -10.74
N ILE A 245 -2.26 6.35 -12.09
CA ILE A 245 -2.02 5.11 -12.84
C ILE A 245 -0.61 4.55 -12.55
N PRO A 246 0.48 5.33 -12.69
CA PRO A 246 1.80 4.85 -12.29
C PRO A 246 1.88 4.36 -10.84
N ALA A 247 1.25 5.06 -9.90
CA ALA A 247 1.25 4.66 -8.51
C ALA A 247 0.48 3.34 -8.28
N ALA A 248 -0.64 3.12 -8.97
CA ALA A 248 -1.37 1.85 -8.93
C ALA A 248 -0.54 0.69 -9.48
N LEU A 249 0.15 0.90 -10.60
CA LEU A 249 1.07 -0.08 -11.18
C LEU A 249 2.22 -0.38 -10.22
N ASN A 250 2.81 0.63 -9.57
CA ASN A 250 3.86 0.44 -8.56
C ASN A 250 3.42 -0.50 -7.43
N LEU A 251 2.16 -0.46 -7.02
CA LEU A 251 1.60 -1.33 -6.00
C LEU A 251 1.30 -2.75 -6.51
N ALA A 252 1.07 -2.92 -7.81
CA ALA A 252 0.80 -4.22 -8.42
C ALA A 252 2.07 -4.99 -8.81
N LEU A 253 3.15 -4.28 -9.18
CA LEU A 253 4.41 -4.89 -9.65
C LEU A 253 5.05 -5.91 -8.69
N PRO A 254 5.05 -5.72 -7.35
CA PRO A 254 5.59 -6.72 -6.43
C PRO A 254 4.88 -8.07 -6.53
N SER A 255 3.56 -8.08 -6.76
CA SER A 255 2.81 -9.34 -6.92
C SER A 255 3.22 -10.09 -8.19
N LEU A 256 3.47 -9.37 -9.27
CA LEU A 256 4.00 -9.95 -10.51
C LEU A 256 5.39 -10.56 -10.29
N LEU A 257 6.28 -9.83 -9.61
CA LEU A 257 7.61 -10.33 -9.26
C LEU A 257 7.53 -11.63 -8.45
N ILE A 258 6.71 -11.63 -7.39
CA ILE A 258 6.53 -12.82 -6.54
C ILE A 258 6.07 -14.02 -7.37
N SER A 259 5.09 -13.83 -8.25
CA SER A 259 4.58 -14.90 -9.11
C SER A 259 5.65 -15.46 -10.05
N CYS A 260 6.43 -14.60 -10.69
CA CYS A 260 7.52 -15.01 -11.59
C CYS A 260 8.65 -15.74 -10.83
N LEU A 261 9.04 -15.22 -9.65
CA LEU A 261 10.08 -15.87 -8.85
C LEU A 261 9.60 -17.19 -8.25
N ASN A 262 8.33 -17.30 -7.85
CA ASN A 262 7.75 -18.55 -7.41
C ASN A 262 7.79 -19.62 -8.53
N ALA A 263 7.44 -19.27 -9.76
CA ALA A 263 7.52 -20.17 -10.90
C ALA A 263 8.96 -20.66 -11.12
N LEU A 264 9.93 -19.73 -11.11
CA LEU A 264 11.36 -20.05 -11.28
C LEU A 264 11.90 -20.95 -10.16
N LEU A 265 11.53 -20.69 -8.91
CA LEU A 265 12.01 -21.46 -7.75
C LEU A 265 11.30 -22.81 -7.60
N ALA A 266 10.04 -22.92 -8.03
CA ALA A 266 9.28 -24.18 -8.01
C ALA A 266 9.92 -25.27 -8.87
N GLU A 267 10.58 -24.89 -9.99
CA GLU A 267 11.35 -25.81 -10.82
C GLU A 267 12.53 -26.46 -10.07
N LEU A 268 13.05 -25.77 -9.05
CA LEU A 268 14.20 -26.27 -8.27
C LEU A 268 13.75 -27.08 -7.05
N SER A 269 12.87 -26.52 -6.21
CA SER A 269 12.28 -27.20 -5.05
C SER A 269 11.19 -26.34 -4.41
N GLN A 270 10.14 -27.00 -3.91
CA GLN A 270 9.08 -26.35 -3.14
C GLN A 270 9.60 -25.63 -1.87
N ALA A 271 10.70 -26.08 -1.28
CA ALA A 271 11.30 -25.43 -0.12
C ALA A 271 11.74 -23.99 -0.42
N TYR A 272 12.21 -23.70 -1.62
CA TYR A 272 12.61 -22.34 -2.01
C TYR A 272 11.40 -21.41 -2.18
N VAL A 273 10.27 -21.90 -2.65
CA VAL A 273 9.00 -21.18 -2.74
C VAL A 273 8.52 -20.78 -1.34
N VAL A 274 8.59 -21.71 -0.38
CA VAL A 274 8.26 -21.43 1.03
C VAL A 274 9.19 -20.36 1.60
N VAL A 275 10.49 -20.47 1.35
CA VAL A 275 11.49 -19.46 1.80
C VAL A 275 11.18 -18.08 1.22
N LEU A 276 10.86 -17.98 -0.06
CA LEU A 276 10.48 -16.70 -0.68
C LEU A 276 9.22 -16.12 -0.04
N GLY A 277 8.21 -16.93 0.23
CA GLY A 277 6.98 -16.52 0.90
C GLY A 277 7.23 -15.97 2.31
N ILE A 278 8.08 -16.64 3.10
CA ILE A 278 8.48 -16.16 4.44
C ILE A 278 9.26 -14.85 4.33
N TYR A 279 10.21 -14.75 3.39
CA TYR A 279 10.96 -13.53 3.14
C TYR A 279 10.04 -12.33 2.89
N TYR A 280 9.03 -12.46 2.01
CA TYR A 280 8.13 -11.35 1.73
C TYR A 280 7.27 -10.94 2.92
N LYS A 281 6.88 -11.89 3.78
CA LYS A 281 6.21 -11.58 5.06
C LYS A 281 7.12 -10.76 5.97
N LEU A 282 8.38 -11.17 6.16
CA LEU A 282 9.37 -10.45 6.95
C LEU A 282 9.66 -9.07 6.35
N GLN A 283 9.85 -8.98 5.04
CA GLN A 283 10.09 -7.73 4.33
C GLN A 283 8.95 -6.73 4.57
N THR A 284 7.69 -7.17 4.52
CA THR A 284 6.53 -6.29 4.76
C THR A 284 6.65 -5.59 6.11
N PHE A 285 6.96 -6.31 7.18
CA PHE A 285 7.13 -5.72 8.51
C PHE A 285 8.33 -4.78 8.60
N LEU A 286 9.45 -5.13 7.99
CA LEU A 286 10.67 -4.32 8.00
C LEU A 286 10.50 -3.01 7.22
N TYR A 287 9.75 -3.04 6.09
CA TYR A 287 9.52 -1.87 5.25
C TYR A 287 8.35 -0.99 5.72
N LEU A 288 7.51 -1.47 6.64
CA LEU A 288 6.33 -0.75 7.12
C LEU A 288 6.66 0.64 7.71
N PRO A 289 7.67 0.81 8.59
CA PRO A 289 8.03 2.13 9.10
C PRO A 289 8.56 3.07 8.00
N ALA A 290 9.36 2.58 7.07
CA ALA A 290 9.86 3.36 5.93
C ALA A 290 8.70 3.81 5.01
N SER A 291 7.73 2.95 4.77
CA SER A 291 6.53 3.28 4.01
C SER A 291 5.69 4.37 4.70
N GLY A 292 5.61 4.37 6.02
CA GLY A 292 4.98 5.43 6.80
C GLY A 292 5.69 6.78 6.64
N ILE A 293 7.04 6.78 6.65
CA ILE A 293 7.83 7.99 6.38
C ILE A 293 7.54 8.53 4.98
N ILE A 294 7.49 7.67 3.98
CA ILE A 294 7.21 8.05 2.59
C ILE A 294 5.80 8.64 2.45
N GLN A 295 4.81 8.03 3.08
CA GLN A 295 3.44 8.56 3.07
C GLN A 295 3.36 9.93 3.74
N GLY A 296 4.08 10.15 4.86
CA GLY A 296 4.17 11.45 5.52
C GLY A 296 4.94 12.49 4.70
N MET A 297 5.96 12.08 3.94
CA MET A 297 6.79 12.95 3.10
C MET A 297 6.02 13.48 1.88
N ARG A 298 5.20 12.66 1.21
CA ARG A 298 4.53 13.02 -0.06
C ARG A 298 3.83 14.38 -0.03
N PRO A 299 2.91 14.68 0.90
CA PRO A 299 2.24 15.98 0.92
C PRO A 299 3.18 17.14 1.26
N VAL A 300 4.18 16.90 2.11
CA VAL A 300 5.15 17.95 2.50
C VAL A 300 6.02 18.35 1.31
N ILE A 301 6.50 17.35 0.55
CA ILE A 301 7.34 17.59 -0.62
C ILE A 301 6.53 18.22 -1.76
N GLY A 302 5.30 17.76 -2.01
CA GLY A 302 4.39 18.32 -3.00
C GLY A 302 4.02 19.77 -2.70
N TYR A 303 3.70 20.08 -1.46
CA TYR A 303 3.39 21.43 -1.00
C TYR A 303 4.58 22.39 -1.21
N ASN A 304 5.77 22.02 -0.74
CA ASN A 304 6.96 22.88 -0.88
C ASN A 304 7.37 23.04 -2.35
N TYR A 305 7.17 22.03 -3.17
CA TYR A 305 7.40 22.12 -4.62
C TYR A 305 6.43 23.09 -5.28
N GLY A 306 5.15 23.05 -4.93
CA GLY A 306 4.15 24.02 -5.38
C GLY A 306 4.43 25.44 -4.92
N ALA A 307 4.99 25.59 -3.73
CA ALA A 307 5.40 26.90 -3.18
C ALA A 307 6.71 27.45 -3.78
N GLY A 308 7.38 26.71 -4.68
CA GLY A 308 8.64 27.13 -5.29
C GLY A 308 9.89 26.92 -4.43
N GLU A 309 9.78 26.30 -3.24
CA GLU A 309 10.85 26.11 -2.25
C GLU A 309 11.75 24.90 -2.61
N ARG A 310 12.52 25.03 -3.71
CA ARG A 310 13.32 23.94 -4.27
C ARG A 310 14.39 23.40 -3.31
N GLU A 311 15.10 24.29 -2.61
CA GLU A 311 16.10 23.87 -1.61
C GLU A 311 15.45 23.05 -0.48
N ARG A 312 14.27 23.50 -0.04
CA ARG A 312 13.54 22.82 1.02
C ARG A 312 13.05 21.43 0.56
N VAL A 313 12.60 21.30 -0.70
CA VAL A 313 12.27 20.00 -1.32
C VAL A 313 13.46 19.06 -1.26
N SER A 314 14.66 19.53 -1.64
CA SER A 314 15.89 18.71 -1.59
C SER A 314 16.24 18.29 -0.16
N ARG A 315 16.14 19.22 0.81
CA ARG A 315 16.41 18.90 2.23
C ARG A 315 15.39 17.94 2.82
N ILE A 316 14.08 18.06 2.46
CA ILE A 316 13.03 17.12 2.88
C ILE A 316 13.36 15.71 2.37
N PHE A 317 13.76 15.58 1.10
CA PHE A 317 14.17 14.32 0.52
C PHE A 317 15.38 13.71 1.26
N GLN A 318 16.42 14.50 1.52
CA GLN A 318 17.62 14.05 2.24
C GLN A 318 17.31 13.55 3.65
N VAL A 319 16.48 14.27 4.42
CA VAL A 319 16.08 13.85 5.76
C VAL A 319 15.21 12.59 5.71
N ALA A 320 14.27 12.49 4.78
CA ALA A 320 13.45 11.29 4.61
C ALA A 320 14.32 10.08 4.20
N LEU A 321 15.28 10.28 3.29
CA LEU A 321 16.23 9.25 2.89
C LEU A 321 17.08 8.77 4.05
N ALA A 322 17.59 9.70 4.88
CA ALA A 322 18.36 9.33 6.08
C ALA A 322 17.54 8.52 7.08
N LEU A 323 16.27 8.91 7.32
CA LEU A 323 15.37 8.16 8.19
C LEU A 323 15.09 6.75 7.63
N CYS A 324 14.77 6.64 6.32
CA CYS A 324 14.57 5.35 5.68
C CYS A 324 15.84 4.49 5.71
N ALA A 325 17.02 5.09 5.46
CA ALA A 325 18.30 4.39 5.52
C ALA A 325 18.60 3.86 6.94
N CYS A 326 18.30 4.64 7.98
CA CYS A 326 18.44 4.17 9.38
C CYS A 326 17.53 2.97 9.67
N ILE A 327 16.27 3.01 9.20
CA ILE A 327 15.34 1.88 9.36
C ILE A 327 15.84 0.65 8.62
N MET A 328 16.27 0.80 7.37
CA MET A 328 16.81 -0.29 6.55
C MET A 328 18.12 -0.85 7.11
N MET A 329 18.96 -0.01 7.70
CA MET A 329 20.16 -0.44 8.41
C MET A 329 19.81 -1.32 9.62
N ILE A 330 18.86 -0.89 10.44
CA ILE A 330 18.36 -1.68 11.57
C ILE A 330 17.80 -3.01 11.05
N GLY A 331 16.99 -3.00 10.00
CA GLY A 331 16.46 -4.19 9.35
C GLY A 331 17.56 -5.13 8.84
N THR A 332 18.60 -4.59 8.22
CA THR A 332 19.77 -5.36 7.76
C THR A 332 20.48 -6.04 8.93
N VAL A 333 20.78 -5.28 10.01
CA VAL A 333 21.44 -5.82 11.20
C VAL A 333 20.60 -6.93 11.84
N LEU A 334 19.29 -6.72 11.98
CA LEU A 334 18.37 -7.73 12.53
C LEU A 334 18.37 -9.01 11.66
N CYS A 335 18.31 -8.87 10.33
CA CYS A 335 18.33 -10.01 9.42
C CYS A 335 19.67 -10.75 9.43
N LEU A 336 20.79 -10.06 9.57
CA LEU A 336 22.12 -10.69 9.66
C LEU A 336 22.30 -11.44 11.01
N ALA A 337 21.95 -10.78 12.10
CA ALA A 337 22.16 -11.33 13.46
C ALA A 337 21.16 -12.45 13.80
N PHE A 338 19.89 -12.29 13.40
CA PHE A 338 18.78 -13.16 13.81
C PHE A 338 18.11 -13.89 12.65
N ALA A 339 18.83 -14.15 11.53
CA ALA A 339 18.25 -14.81 10.36
C ALA A 339 17.53 -16.13 10.68
N SER A 340 18.17 -17.04 11.42
CA SER A 340 17.59 -18.34 11.78
C SER A 340 16.38 -18.20 12.71
N PRO A 341 16.44 -17.46 13.84
CA PRO A 341 15.26 -17.19 14.66
C PRO A 341 14.09 -16.56 13.89
N LEU A 342 14.36 -15.59 13.02
CA LEU A 342 13.32 -14.95 12.20
C LEU A 342 12.63 -15.93 11.25
N MET A 343 13.38 -16.83 10.63
CA MET A 343 12.79 -17.88 9.80
C MET A 343 12.01 -18.91 10.61
N ALA A 344 12.51 -19.27 11.80
CA ALA A 344 11.87 -20.23 12.70
C ALA A 344 10.51 -19.74 13.25
N LEU A 345 10.23 -18.44 13.23
CA LEU A 345 8.90 -17.90 13.55
C LEU A 345 7.79 -18.37 12.59
N PHE A 346 8.16 -18.81 11.38
CA PHE A 346 7.19 -19.15 10.32
C PHE A 346 7.20 -20.63 9.92
N THR A 347 8.21 -21.40 10.33
CA THR A 347 8.33 -22.83 9.97
C THR A 347 9.13 -23.60 11.00
N GLU A 348 8.69 -24.81 11.33
CA GLU A 348 9.40 -25.74 12.20
C GLU A 348 10.38 -26.63 11.43
N ASN A 349 10.34 -26.62 10.09
CA ASN A 349 11.22 -27.43 9.27
C ASN A 349 12.64 -26.87 9.27
N ILE A 350 13.54 -27.57 9.95
CA ILE A 350 14.95 -27.17 10.14
C ILE A 350 15.64 -26.91 8.81
N ARG A 351 15.40 -27.74 7.78
CA ARG A 351 15.98 -27.56 6.45
C ARG A 351 15.53 -26.25 5.81
N THR A 352 14.25 -25.92 5.90
CA THR A 352 13.69 -24.66 5.40
C THR A 352 14.26 -23.46 6.18
N VAL A 353 14.43 -23.59 7.50
CA VAL A 353 15.06 -22.54 8.34
C VAL A 353 16.49 -22.27 7.91
N VAL A 354 17.31 -23.32 7.68
CA VAL A 354 18.70 -23.15 7.25
C VAL A 354 18.79 -22.48 5.88
N ILE A 355 18.03 -22.98 4.90
CA ILE A 355 17.99 -22.39 3.55
C ILE A 355 17.51 -20.93 3.59
N GLY A 356 16.44 -20.69 4.35
CA GLY A 356 15.86 -19.35 4.48
C GLY A 356 16.75 -18.36 5.20
N ALA A 357 17.46 -18.78 6.24
CA ALA A 357 18.44 -17.95 6.94
C ALA A 357 19.61 -17.57 6.02
N HIS A 358 20.07 -18.47 5.18
CA HIS A 358 21.09 -18.18 4.17
C HIS A 358 20.56 -17.17 3.14
N ALA A 359 19.38 -17.42 2.59
CA ALA A 359 18.72 -16.52 1.64
C ALA A 359 18.53 -15.11 2.24
N LEU A 360 18.03 -15.01 3.48
CA LEU A 360 17.78 -13.74 4.16
C LEU A 360 19.07 -12.93 4.35
N ARG A 361 20.19 -13.57 4.71
CA ARG A 361 21.50 -12.92 4.85
C ARG A 361 22.02 -12.35 3.50
N ILE A 362 21.76 -13.03 2.39
CA ILE A 362 22.14 -12.55 1.07
C ILE A 362 21.28 -11.36 0.66
N ILE A 363 19.96 -11.50 0.78
CA ILE A 363 19.01 -10.48 0.29
C ILE A 363 19.12 -9.18 1.09
N CYS A 364 19.27 -9.26 2.42
CA CYS A 364 19.26 -8.09 3.30
C CYS A 364 20.43 -7.10 3.03
N VAL A 365 21.49 -7.51 2.34
CA VAL A 365 22.57 -6.62 1.87
C VAL A 365 22.01 -5.49 1.00
N GLY A 366 20.96 -5.78 0.24
CA GLY A 366 20.27 -4.80 -0.61
C GLY A 366 19.37 -3.80 0.16
N PHE A 367 18.99 -4.06 1.41
CA PHE A 367 17.99 -3.24 2.11
C PHE A 367 18.43 -1.79 2.29
N LEU A 368 19.66 -1.56 2.71
CA LEU A 368 20.18 -0.20 2.88
C LEU A 368 20.16 0.59 1.56
N VAL A 369 20.56 -0.05 0.47
CA VAL A 369 20.56 0.56 -0.86
C VAL A 369 19.14 0.80 -1.36
N SER A 370 18.20 -0.08 -1.03
CA SER A 370 16.78 0.07 -1.39
C SER A 370 16.14 1.32 -0.80
N ALA A 371 16.66 1.86 0.31
CA ALA A 371 16.18 3.13 0.86
C ALA A 371 16.22 4.25 -0.18
N VAL A 372 17.21 4.26 -1.08
CA VAL A 372 17.34 5.28 -2.14
C VAL A 372 16.20 5.15 -3.15
N SER A 373 15.99 3.96 -3.71
CA SER A 373 14.98 3.71 -4.74
C SER A 373 13.55 3.93 -4.21
N VAL A 374 13.28 3.45 -2.98
CA VAL A 374 11.94 3.55 -2.34
C VAL A 374 11.62 5.00 -1.97
N THR A 375 12.56 5.74 -1.37
CA THR A 375 12.37 7.14 -1.00
C THR A 375 12.23 8.02 -2.24
N ALA A 376 13.07 7.82 -3.26
CA ALA A 376 13.00 8.59 -4.50
C ALA A 376 11.69 8.34 -5.26
N SER A 377 11.24 7.09 -5.35
CA SER A 377 9.95 6.74 -5.95
C SER A 377 8.80 7.48 -5.26
N GLY A 378 8.74 7.43 -3.92
CA GLY A 378 7.71 8.14 -3.15
C GLY A 378 7.81 9.66 -3.26
N ALA A 379 9.01 10.23 -3.31
CA ALA A 379 9.22 11.67 -3.51
C ALA A 379 8.73 12.12 -4.89
N LEU A 380 9.07 11.37 -5.95
CA LEU A 380 8.62 11.64 -7.31
C LEU A 380 7.09 11.59 -7.44
N GLU A 381 6.44 10.64 -6.76
CA GLU A 381 4.98 10.60 -6.67
C GLU A 381 4.41 11.86 -6.00
N GLY A 382 5.00 12.29 -4.87
CA GLY A 382 4.62 13.52 -4.19
C GLY A 382 4.82 14.78 -5.02
N LEU A 383 5.80 14.80 -5.92
CA LEU A 383 6.07 15.88 -6.88
C LEU A 383 5.15 15.83 -8.12
N GLY A 384 4.26 14.85 -8.21
CA GLY A 384 3.41 14.67 -9.39
C GLY A 384 4.12 14.03 -10.58
N LYS A 385 5.33 13.48 -10.40
CA LYS A 385 6.14 12.83 -11.46
C LYS A 385 5.97 11.31 -11.42
N GLY A 386 4.72 10.83 -11.53
CA GLY A 386 4.37 9.42 -11.42
C GLY A 386 5.11 8.51 -12.41
N THR A 387 5.27 8.94 -13.65
CA THR A 387 5.99 8.16 -14.69
C THR A 387 7.45 7.88 -14.29
N ALA A 388 8.14 8.87 -13.71
CA ALA A 388 9.53 8.67 -13.27
C ALA A 388 9.60 7.68 -12.08
N SER A 389 8.61 7.71 -11.17
CA SER A 389 8.45 6.73 -10.10
C SER A 389 8.22 5.32 -10.67
N LEU A 390 7.36 5.19 -11.69
CA LEU A 390 7.07 3.91 -12.34
C LEU A 390 8.31 3.30 -12.99
N VAL A 391 9.16 4.11 -13.64
CA VAL A 391 10.42 3.62 -14.23
C VAL A 391 11.32 2.98 -13.17
N ILE A 392 11.46 3.61 -12.00
CA ILE A 392 12.22 3.04 -10.87
C ILE A 392 11.62 1.70 -10.43
N SER A 393 10.31 1.64 -10.29
CA SER A 393 9.60 0.42 -9.87
C SER A 393 9.67 -0.69 -10.92
N LEU A 394 9.57 -0.36 -12.22
CA LEU A 394 9.77 -1.33 -13.30
C LEU A 394 11.18 -1.93 -13.27
N CYS A 395 12.22 -1.11 -13.07
CA CYS A 395 13.57 -1.62 -12.89
C CYS A 395 13.65 -2.57 -11.70
N ARG A 396 13.07 -2.18 -10.56
CA ARG A 396 13.15 -2.91 -9.32
C ARG A 396 12.36 -4.23 -9.32
N TYR A 397 11.20 -4.27 -9.97
CA TYR A 397 10.28 -5.40 -9.86
C TYR A 397 10.12 -6.26 -11.13
N THR A 398 10.64 -5.79 -12.29
CA THR A 398 10.47 -6.54 -13.54
C THR A 398 11.69 -6.49 -14.44
N VAL A 399 12.00 -5.33 -15.02
CA VAL A 399 12.95 -5.17 -16.13
C VAL A 399 14.39 -5.57 -15.77
N VAL A 400 14.80 -5.35 -14.54
CA VAL A 400 16.16 -5.66 -14.08
C VAL A 400 16.19 -6.97 -13.29
N ILE A 401 15.30 -7.11 -12.30
CA ILE A 401 15.38 -8.25 -11.39
C ILE A 401 15.07 -9.59 -12.07
N LEU A 402 14.06 -9.66 -12.95
CA LEU A 402 13.67 -10.93 -13.56
C LEU A 402 14.75 -11.49 -14.49
N PRO A 403 15.33 -10.72 -15.44
CA PRO A 403 16.45 -11.24 -16.25
C PRO A 403 17.66 -11.63 -15.40
N ILE A 404 18.03 -10.82 -14.40
CA ILE A 404 19.16 -11.14 -13.52
C ILE A 404 18.87 -12.42 -12.71
N ALA A 405 17.66 -12.57 -12.17
CA ALA A 405 17.27 -13.76 -11.43
C ALA A 405 17.34 -15.02 -12.29
N VAL A 406 16.84 -14.98 -13.54
CA VAL A 406 16.91 -16.11 -14.49
C VAL A 406 18.35 -16.46 -14.84
N VAL A 407 19.19 -15.48 -15.17
CA VAL A 407 20.59 -15.72 -15.52
C VAL A 407 21.37 -16.27 -14.33
N LEU A 408 21.27 -15.65 -13.16
CA LEU A 408 21.99 -16.10 -11.98
C LEU A 408 21.43 -17.43 -11.45
N CYS A 409 20.15 -17.72 -11.62
CA CYS A 409 19.56 -19.01 -11.29
C CYS A 409 20.18 -20.15 -12.12
N ARG A 410 20.43 -19.94 -13.40
CA ARG A 410 21.11 -20.93 -14.26
C ARG A 410 22.55 -21.19 -13.87
N ILE A 411 23.25 -20.21 -13.29
CA ILE A 411 24.66 -20.31 -12.91
C ILE A 411 24.83 -20.86 -11.49
N MET A 412 24.01 -20.38 -10.55
CA MET A 412 24.17 -20.60 -9.10
C MET A 412 22.97 -21.31 -8.44
N GLY A 413 21.99 -21.74 -9.24
CA GLY A 413 20.74 -22.30 -8.71
C GLY A 413 19.95 -21.26 -7.90
N ALA A 414 19.25 -21.70 -6.85
CA ALA A 414 18.43 -20.80 -6.00
C ALA A 414 19.23 -19.66 -5.38
N ASN A 415 20.51 -19.86 -5.06
CA ASN A 415 21.36 -18.79 -4.53
C ASN A 415 21.47 -17.63 -5.49
N GLY A 416 21.50 -17.88 -6.80
CA GLY A 416 21.50 -16.85 -7.82
C GLY A 416 20.27 -15.95 -7.76
N VAL A 417 19.10 -16.51 -7.46
CA VAL A 417 17.85 -15.73 -7.29
C VAL A 417 17.98 -14.78 -6.08
N TRP A 418 18.57 -15.25 -4.97
CA TRP A 418 18.80 -14.38 -3.80
C TRP A 418 19.78 -13.24 -4.07
N HIS A 419 20.82 -13.50 -4.84
CA HIS A 419 21.77 -12.47 -5.27
C HIS A 419 21.14 -11.44 -6.22
N ALA A 420 20.16 -11.82 -7.04
CA ALA A 420 19.46 -10.90 -7.93
C ALA A 420 18.80 -9.72 -7.18
N PHE A 421 18.36 -9.92 -5.94
CA PHE A 421 17.72 -8.85 -5.15
C PHE A 421 18.67 -7.68 -4.90
N TRP A 422 19.82 -7.91 -4.29
CA TRP A 422 20.73 -6.82 -3.96
C TRP A 422 21.38 -6.20 -5.20
N VAL A 423 21.70 -6.99 -6.22
CA VAL A 423 22.23 -6.47 -7.50
C VAL A 423 21.22 -5.48 -8.12
N THR A 424 19.95 -5.87 -8.14
CA THR A 424 18.87 -5.02 -8.65
C THR A 424 18.72 -3.73 -7.86
N GLU A 425 18.84 -3.78 -6.53
CA GLU A 425 18.74 -2.57 -5.70
C GLU A 425 19.86 -1.55 -6.02
N PHE A 426 21.08 -1.98 -6.29
CA PHE A 426 22.14 -1.06 -6.72
C PHE A 426 21.83 -0.38 -8.05
N ILE A 427 21.35 -1.14 -9.05
CA ILE A 427 20.97 -0.60 -10.35
C ILE A 427 19.78 0.36 -10.19
N SER A 428 18.76 -0.04 -9.46
CA SER A 428 17.56 0.76 -9.22
C SER A 428 17.85 2.03 -8.44
N ALA A 429 18.80 2.00 -7.49
CA ALA A 429 19.26 3.19 -6.78
C ALA A 429 19.98 4.16 -7.73
N GLY A 430 20.79 3.66 -8.65
CA GLY A 430 21.40 4.48 -9.70
C GLY A 430 20.36 5.17 -10.58
N VAL A 431 19.36 4.43 -11.06
CA VAL A 431 18.24 4.97 -11.85
C VAL A 431 17.46 6.01 -11.04
N ALA A 432 17.21 5.74 -9.75
CA ALA A 432 16.50 6.63 -8.86
C ALA A 432 17.22 7.96 -8.64
N LEU A 433 18.55 7.93 -8.44
CA LEU A 433 19.38 9.14 -8.30
C LEU A 433 19.39 9.96 -9.58
N VAL A 434 19.48 9.32 -10.76
CA VAL A 434 19.41 10.01 -12.05
C VAL A 434 18.03 10.65 -12.24
N ALA A 435 16.96 9.92 -11.93
CA ALA A 435 15.58 10.44 -12.00
C ALA A 435 15.38 11.64 -11.07
N TRP A 436 15.93 11.57 -9.85
CA TRP A 436 15.86 12.67 -8.87
C TRP A 436 16.62 13.90 -9.31
N LYS A 437 17.85 13.75 -9.86
CA LYS A 437 18.65 14.89 -10.33
C LYS A 437 18.02 15.68 -11.48
N ARG A 438 17.06 15.08 -12.21
CA ARG A 438 16.31 15.75 -13.29
C ARG A 438 15.08 16.53 -12.80
N VAL A 439 14.88 16.62 -11.51
CA VAL A 439 13.75 17.34 -10.87
C VAL A 439 14.15 18.74 -10.48
#